data_34e101a4ab448e427ccb6f5958082919
#
_entry.id   34e101a4ab448e427ccb6f5958082919
#
_cell.length_a   1.000
_cell.length_b   1.000
_cell.length_c   1.000
_cell.angle_alpha   90.00
_cell.angle_beta   90.00
_cell.angle_gamma   90.00
#
_symmetry.space_group_name_H-M   'P 1'
#
loop_
_entity.id
_entity.type
_entity.pdbx_description
1 polymer ?
#
loop_
_entity_poly.entity_id
_entity_poly.type
_entity_poly.pdbx_seq_one_letter_code
_entity_poly.pdbx_strand_id
1 'polypeptide(L)'
;MKVLGIDTSSLATSVAVIEDNKLICEYTINTKKTHSQKLMPMIENMLNISDLNINEIDLIAVCEGPGSFTGLRIAMATAKAIAHVNNLPKVGVNSVELLAGNMNLCDKKICSILDAQRTQVYMGQYKFENNRLVELKGVDVVEIDELIEELKNTNEEWIIVGEAV
;
A
#
# COMPACT_ATOMS: atom_id res chain seq x y z
N MET A 1 19.43 -3.67 -4.02
CA MET A 1 18.84 -2.87 -2.92
C MET A 1 17.70 -3.66 -2.32
N LYS A 2 17.81 -3.94 -1.00
CA LYS A 2 16.77 -4.66 -0.25
C LYS A 2 15.83 -3.67 0.44
N VAL A 3 14.54 -3.79 0.21
CA VAL A 3 13.51 -2.91 0.76
C VAL A 3 12.56 -3.70 1.64
N LEU A 4 12.38 -3.27 2.89
CA LEU A 4 11.34 -3.79 3.78
C LEU A 4 10.08 -2.94 3.62
N GLY A 5 9.02 -3.55 3.08
CA GLY A 5 7.69 -2.95 2.95
C GLY A 5 6.80 -3.27 4.15
N ILE A 6 6.04 -2.29 4.62
CA ILE A 6 5.11 -2.41 5.76
C ILE A 6 3.78 -1.76 5.41
N ASP A 7 2.69 -2.52 5.52
CA ASP A 7 1.33 -2.01 5.35
C ASP A 7 0.38 -2.53 6.44
N THR A 8 -0.32 -1.62 7.08
CA THR A 8 -1.40 -1.85 8.04
C THR A 8 -2.56 -0.88 7.81
N SER A 9 -2.69 -0.39 6.58
CA SER A 9 -3.72 0.60 6.20
C SER A 9 -5.13 0.03 6.14
N SER A 10 -5.26 -1.31 6.03
CA SER A 10 -6.54 -2.05 5.98
C SER A 10 -6.70 -2.98 7.18
N LEU A 11 -7.66 -3.92 7.14
CA LEU A 11 -7.81 -4.97 8.14
C LEU A 11 -6.65 -5.97 8.13
N ALA A 12 -6.02 -6.18 6.99
CA ALA A 12 -4.85 -7.00 6.86
C ALA A 12 -3.60 -6.29 7.40
N THR A 13 -2.64 -7.08 7.86
CA THR A 13 -1.28 -6.65 8.15
C THR A 13 -0.37 -7.34 7.16
N SER A 14 0.39 -6.57 6.40
CA SER A 14 1.31 -7.10 5.39
C SER A 14 2.73 -6.57 5.61
N VAL A 15 3.70 -7.45 5.45
CA VAL A 15 5.12 -7.13 5.43
C VAL A 15 5.81 -7.90 4.32
N ALA A 16 6.74 -7.28 3.63
CA ALA A 16 7.45 -7.91 2.53
C ALA A 16 8.90 -7.44 2.45
N VAL A 17 9.78 -8.27 1.93
CA VAL A 17 11.11 -7.86 1.50
C VAL A 17 11.26 -8.10 0.01
N ILE A 18 11.66 -7.08 -0.70
CA ILE A 18 12.05 -7.15 -2.11
C ILE A 18 13.55 -6.86 -2.24
N GLU A 19 14.22 -7.53 -3.17
CA GLU A 19 15.57 -7.22 -3.58
C GLU A 19 15.59 -6.88 -5.08
N ASP A 20 15.95 -5.65 -5.37
CA ASP A 20 15.90 -5.02 -6.71
C ASP A 20 14.57 -5.25 -7.43
N ASN A 21 13.91 -5.78 -7.91
CA ASN A 21 12.55 -6.00 -8.40
C ASN A 21 12.05 -7.43 -8.15
N LYS A 22 12.75 -8.18 -7.27
CA LYS A 22 12.37 -9.55 -6.95
C LYS A 22 11.78 -9.63 -5.54
N LEU A 23 10.60 -10.18 -5.42
CA LEU A 23 10.02 -10.54 -4.12
C LEU A 23 10.85 -11.67 -3.49
N ILE A 24 11.38 -11.44 -2.30
CA ILE A 24 12.10 -12.43 -1.50
C ILE A 24 11.14 -13.16 -0.59
N CYS A 25 10.34 -12.41 0.16
CA CYS A 25 9.35 -12.95 1.09
C CYS A 25 8.23 -11.94 1.33
N GLU A 26 7.05 -12.48 1.62
CA GLU A 26 5.87 -11.70 1.98
C GLU A 26 5.04 -12.46 3.01
N TYR A 27 4.59 -11.73 4.03
CA TYR A 27 3.62 -12.24 5.01
C TYR A 27 2.41 -11.32 5.05
N THR A 28 1.23 -11.92 4.86
CA THR A 28 -0.05 -11.22 5.02
C THR A 28 -0.93 -11.97 6.00
N ILE A 29 -1.38 -11.28 7.04
CA ILE A 29 -2.26 -11.85 8.07
C ILE A 29 -3.53 -11.00 8.19
N ASN A 30 -4.68 -11.63 7.96
CA ASN A 30 -5.99 -11.04 8.17
C ASN A 30 -6.71 -11.80 9.29
N THR A 31 -6.52 -11.36 10.54
CA THR A 31 -7.11 -11.97 11.74
C THR A 31 -7.62 -10.91 12.71
N LYS A 32 -8.43 -11.31 13.69
CA LYS A 32 -9.00 -10.42 14.71
C LYS A 32 -7.98 -9.79 15.68
N LYS A 33 -6.70 -10.26 15.69
CA LYS A 33 -5.65 -9.64 16.51
C LYS A 33 -5.33 -8.23 15.99
N THR A 34 -4.99 -7.34 16.89
CA THR A 34 -4.62 -5.96 16.52
C THR A 34 -3.31 -5.91 15.76
N HIS A 35 -3.13 -4.89 14.92
CA HIS A 35 -1.88 -4.69 14.17
C HIS A 35 -0.65 -4.60 15.08
N SER A 36 -0.79 -3.96 16.24
CA SER A 36 0.30 -3.83 17.23
C SER A 36 0.78 -5.16 17.80
N GLN A 37 -0.11 -6.16 17.87
CA GLN A 37 0.25 -7.51 18.34
C GLN A 37 0.90 -8.38 17.26
N LYS A 38 0.67 -8.05 15.99
CA LYS A 38 1.10 -8.86 14.83
C LYS A 38 2.37 -8.34 14.18
N LEU A 39 2.49 -7.03 13.99
CA LEU A 39 3.44 -6.43 13.07
C LEU A 39 4.90 -6.79 13.40
N MET A 40 5.36 -6.55 14.62
CA MET A 40 6.76 -6.88 14.98
C MET A 40 7.07 -8.38 14.92
N PRO A 41 6.23 -9.29 15.47
CA PRO A 41 6.42 -10.72 15.29
C PRO A 41 6.42 -11.17 13.81
N MET A 42 5.64 -10.56 12.95
CA MET A 42 5.65 -10.86 11.51
C MET A 42 6.96 -10.47 10.85
N ILE A 43 7.47 -9.27 11.14
CA ILE A 43 8.76 -8.81 10.61
C ILE A 43 9.88 -9.74 11.09
N GLU A 44 9.95 -10.03 12.39
CA GLU A 44 10.97 -10.90 12.96
C GLU A 44 10.92 -12.31 12.36
N ASN A 45 9.75 -12.95 12.33
CA ASN A 45 9.60 -14.30 11.77
C ASN A 45 9.91 -14.34 10.28
N MET A 46 9.48 -13.33 9.52
CA MET A 46 9.73 -13.24 8.08
C MET A 46 11.24 -13.15 7.81
N LEU A 47 11.96 -12.28 8.51
CA LEU A 47 13.41 -12.13 8.36
C LEU A 47 14.13 -13.43 8.74
N ASN A 48 13.76 -14.05 9.86
CA ASN A 48 14.38 -15.29 10.34
C ASN A 48 14.19 -16.46 9.37
N ILE A 49 12.98 -16.67 8.82
CA ILE A 49 12.70 -17.78 7.88
C ILE A 49 13.38 -17.54 6.52
N SER A 50 13.62 -16.27 6.17
CA SER A 50 14.28 -15.90 4.92
C SER A 50 15.80 -15.80 5.04
N ASP A 51 16.37 -16.16 6.20
CA ASP A 51 17.81 -16.05 6.51
C ASP A 51 18.33 -14.61 6.29
N LEU A 52 17.48 -13.60 6.55
CA LEU A 52 17.80 -12.18 6.40
C LEU A 52 18.02 -11.54 7.77
N ASN A 53 18.99 -10.61 7.83
CA ASN A 53 19.19 -9.75 8.98
C ASN A 53 18.68 -8.33 8.67
N ILE A 54 18.16 -7.63 9.68
CA ILE A 54 17.70 -6.24 9.51
C ILE A 54 18.82 -5.30 9.00
N ASN A 55 20.07 -5.61 9.30
CA ASN A 55 21.23 -4.86 8.82
C ASN A 55 21.50 -5.01 7.30
N GLU A 56 20.83 -5.95 6.64
CA GLU A 56 20.90 -6.13 5.19
C GLU A 56 19.82 -5.35 4.43
N ILE A 57 18.91 -4.70 5.16
CA ILE A 57 17.89 -3.85 4.59
C ILE A 57 18.48 -2.47 4.30
N ASP A 58 18.23 -1.98 3.09
CA ASP A 58 18.74 -0.68 2.62
C ASP A 58 17.71 0.46 2.78
N LEU A 59 16.41 0.13 2.77
CA LEU A 59 15.31 1.09 2.78
C LEU A 59 14.08 0.49 3.45
N ILE A 60 13.35 1.31 4.21
CA ILE A 60 12.01 0.96 4.70
C ILE A 60 10.96 1.73 3.90
N ALA A 61 10.04 1.01 3.27
CA ALA A 61 8.84 1.55 2.65
C ALA A 61 7.63 1.30 3.55
N VAL A 62 6.83 2.32 3.82
CA VAL A 62 5.67 2.20 4.70
C VAL A 62 4.45 2.85 4.05
N CYS A 63 3.31 2.16 4.09
CA CYS A 63 2.04 2.75 3.67
C CYS A 63 1.69 3.91 4.61
N GLU A 64 1.51 5.11 4.03
CA GLU A 64 1.17 6.33 4.76
C GLU A 64 -0.31 6.71 4.67
N GLY A 65 -1.09 5.90 3.95
CA GLY A 65 -2.53 6.09 3.78
C GLY A 65 -2.92 6.63 2.41
N PRO A 66 -4.20 6.92 2.25
CA PRO A 66 -5.31 6.85 3.21
C PRO A 66 -5.64 5.43 3.69
N GLY A 67 -6.34 5.32 4.85
CA GLY A 67 -6.77 4.03 5.40
C GLY A 67 -7.01 4.07 6.91
N SER A 68 -6.93 2.92 7.55
CA SER A 68 -7.13 2.79 9.01
C SER A 68 -6.22 3.69 9.81
N PHE A 69 -6.78 4.70 10.48
CA PHE A 69 -6.02 5.67 11.28
C PHE A 69 -5.13 5.02 12.35
N THR A 70 -5.65 4.02 13.06
CA THR A 70 -4.88 3.27 14.06
C THR A 70 -3.80 2.42 13.39
N GLY A 71 -4.15 1.74 12.30
CA GLY A 71 -3.21 0.93 11.53
C GLY A 71 -2.03 1.75 11.03
N LEU A 72 -2.29 2.83 10.31
CA LEU A 72 -1.26 3.72 9.77
C LEU A 72 -0.29 4.23 10.83
N ARG A 73 -0.79 4.59 12.02
CA ARG A 73 0.07 5.02 13.14
C ARG A 73 0.98 3.91 13.63
N ILE A 74 0.48 2.67 13.70
CA ILE A 74 1.27 1.51 14.12
C ILE A 74 2.38 1.23 13.11
N ALA A 75 2.06 1.16 11.79
CA ALA A 75 3.06 0.98 10.75
C ALA A 75 4.11 2.09 10.76
N MET A 76 3.67 3.34 10.79
CA MET A 76 4.55 4.51 10.75
C MET A 76 5.48 4.57 11.99
N ALA A 77 4.95 4.29 13.19
CA ALA A 77 5.75 4.25 14.41
C ALA A 77 6.80 3.14 14.35
N THR A 78 6.40 1.93 13.90
CA THR A 78 7.30 0.78 13.75
C THR A 78 8.37 1.06 12.71
N ALA A 79 7.99 1.55 11.51
CA ALA A 79 8.94 1.90 10.46
C ALA A 79 9.95 2.95 10.92
N LYS A 80 9.49 4.01 11.62
CA LYS A 80 10.37 5.05 12.18
C LYS A 80 11.32 4.50 13.24
N ALA A 81 10.85 3.61 14.12
CA ALA A 81 11.68 3.01 15.16
C ALA A 81 12.79 2.14 14.55
N ILE A 82 12.44 1.25 13.63
CA ILE A 82 13.41 0.38 12.93
C ILE A 82 14.41 1.23 12.14
N ALA A 83 13.92 2.22 11.38
CA ALA A 83 14.77 3.11 10.59
C ALA A 83 15.76 3.89 11.47
N HIS A 84 15.29 4.39 12.61
CA HIS A 84 16.12 5.17 13.54
C HIS A 84 17.24 4.33 14.15
N VAL A 85 16.89 3.14 14.67
CA VAL A 85 17.88 2.27 15.34
C VAL A 85 18.96 1.76 14.38
N ASN A 86 18.57 1.47 13.12
CA ASN A 86 19.49 0.91 12.12
C ASN A 86 20.05 1.98 11.16
N ASN A 87 19.75 3.26 11.39
CA ASN A 87 20.17 4.38 10.54
C ASN A 87 19.78 4.19 9.05
N LEU A 88 18.57 3.68 8.82
CA LEU A 88 18.04 3.40 7.47
C LEU A 88 17.21 4.57 6.93
N PRO A 89 17.27 4.84 5.63
CA PRO A 89 16.32 5.71 4.97
C PRO A 89 14.92 5.09 4.99
N LYS A 90 13.90 5.95 4.91
CA LYS A 90 12.49 5.53 4.86
C LYS A 90 11.71 6.36 3.86
N VAL A 91 10.70 5.75 3.24
CA VAL A 91 9.79 6.39 2.29
C VAL A 91 8.34 6.04 2.62
N GLY A 92 7.46 7.02 2.52
CA GLY A 92 6.02 6.82 2.56
C GLY A 92 5.49 6.48 1.17
N VAL A 93 4.49 5.59 1.11
CA VAL A 93 3.81 5.21 -0.14
C VAL A 93 2.31 5.33 0.06
N ASN A 94 1.64 5.92 -0.91
CA ASN A 94 0.19 6.12 -0.86
C ASN A 94 -0.55 4.80 -1.11
N SER A 95 -1.56 4.50 -0.28
CA SER A 95 -2.34 3.25 -0.38
C SER A 95 -3.16 3.16 -1.67
N VAL A 96 -3.67 4.28 -2.17
CA VAL A 96 -4.46 4.33 -3.42
C VAL A 96 -3.55 4.03 -4.62
N GLU A 97 -2.32 4.56 -4.60
CA GLU A 97 -1.29 4.27 -5.60
C GLU A 97 -0.84 2.80 -5.54
N LEU A 98 -0.64 2.24 -4.33
CA LEU A 98 -0.30 0.82 -4.15
C LEU A 98 -1.35 -0.11 -4.77
N LEU A 99 -2.63 0.20 -4.61
CA LEU A 99 -3.71 -0.58 -5.23
C LEU A 99 -3.62 -0.56 -6.75
N ALA A 100 -3.39 0.62 -7.35
CA ALA A 100 -3.19 0.75 -8.79
C ALA A 100 -1.96 -0.02 -9.27
N GLY A 101 -0.88 0.00 -8.49
CA GLY A 101 0.37 -0.69 -8.79
C GLY A 101 0.23 -2.20 -8.97
N ASN A 102 -0.76 -2.84 -8.33
CA ASN A 102 -1.05 -4.25 -8.50
C ASN A 102 -1.62 -4.63 -9.88
N MET A 103 -2.01 -3.63 -10.69
CA MET A 103 -2.63 -3.82 -11.99
C MET A 103 -1.64 -3.68 -13.16
N ASN A 104 -0.36 -4.01 -12.95
CA ASN A 104 0.75 -3.78 -13.87
C ASN A 104 0.66 -4.48 -15.23
N LEU A 105 -0.26 -5.44 -15.39
CA LEU A 105 -0.54 -6.11 -16.68
C LEU A 105 -1.75 -5.54 -17.40
N CYS A 106 -2.33 -4.45 -16.89
CA CYS A 106 -3.51 -3.84 -17.45
C CYS A 106 -3.14 -2.67 -18.36
N ASP A 107 -3.71 -2.62 -19.56
CA ASP A 107 -3.58 -1.54 -20.54
C ASP A 107 -4.69 -0.48 -20.40
N LYS A 108 -5.68 -0.72 -19.54
CA LYS A 108 -6.81 0.17 -19.28
C LYS A 108 -6.45 1.20 -18.21
N LYS A 109 -7.29 2.24 -18.12
CA LYS A 109 -7.22 3.19 -17.01
C LYS A 109 -7.68 2.52 -15.71
N ILE A 110 -7.04 2.88 -14.62
CA ILE A 110 -7.27 2.31 -13.30
C ILE A 110 -7.83 3.42 -12.41
N CYS A 111 -8.95 3.18 -11.77
CA CYS A 111 -9.48 4.01 -10.71
C CYS A 111 -9.37 3.23 -9.40
N SER A 112 -8.44 3.63 -8.54
CA SER A 112 -8.30 3.04 -7.21
C SER A 112 -9.19 3.77 -6.23
N ILE A 113 -9.93 3.02 -5.40
CA ILE A 113 -10.86 3.60 -4.42
C ILE A 113 -10.70 2.95 -3.04
N LEU A 114 -10.81 3.76 -2.00
CA LEU A 114 -10.87 3.31 -0.61
C LEU A 114 -12.01 4.03 0.11
N ASP A 115 -12.66 3.35 1.03
CA ASP A 115 -13.73 3.95 1.84
C ASP A 115 -13.22 5.16 2.63
N ALA A 116 -13.86 6.31 2.45
CA ALA A 116 -13.64 7.54 3.23
C ALA A 116 -14.76 7.81 4.23
N GLN A 117 -15.59 6.80 4.49
CA GLN A 117 -16.82 6.82 5.31
C GLN A 117 -17.99 7.57 4.67
N ARG A 118 -19.19 7.23 5.13
CA ARG A 118 -20.47 7.73 4.60
C ARG A 118 -20.62 7.34 3.13
N THR A 119 -20.81 8.33 2.25
CA THR A 119 -20.98 8.15 0.80
C THR A 119 -19.73 8.53 0.01
N GLN A 120 -18.62 8.78 0.71
CA GLN A 120 -17.38 9.29 0.13
C GLN A 120 -16.32 8.21 -0.02
N VAL A 121 -15.48 8.37 -1.03
CA VAL A 121 -14.32 7.52 -1.27
C VAL A 121 -13.07 8.36 -1.48
N TYR A 122 -11.94 7.87 -0.97
CA TYR A 122 -10.64 8.28 -1.47
C TYR A 122 -10.48 7.67 -2.84
N MET A 123 -10.11 8.44 -3.83
CA MET A 123 -9.93 7.96 -5.20
C MET A 123 -8.62 8.50 -5.79
N GLY A 124 -8.04 7.73 -6.71
CA GLY A 124 -6.96 8.17 -7.59
C GLY A 124 -7.08 7.48 -8.94
N GLN A 125 -6.67 8.16 -9.99
CA GLN A 125 -6.76 7.65 -11.36
C GLN A 125 -5.36 7.48 -11.93
N TYR A 126 -5.10 6.32 -12.52
CA TYR A 126 -3.79 5.91 -12.98
C TYR A 126 -3.87 5.18 -14.32
N LYS A 127 -2.73 5.01 -14.96
CA LYS A 127 -2.52 4.10 -16.07
C LYS A 127 -1.09 3.57 -16.08
N PHE A 128 -0.85 2.46 -16.74
CA PHE A 128 0.52 2.02 -17.03
C PHE A 128 0.97 2.56 -18.39
N GLU A 129 2.14 3.18 -18.43
CA GLU A 129 2.85 3.57 -19.64
C GLU A 129 4.29 3.06 -19.56
N ASN A 130 4.70 2.25 -20.53
CA ASN A 130 6.05 1.67 -20.56
C ASN A 130 6.44 0.97 -19.24
N ASN A 131 5.54 0.17 -18.68
CA ASN A 131 5.68 -0.53 -17.40
C ASN A 131 5.86 0.40 -16.19
N ARG A 132 5.47 1.66 -16.28
CA ARG A 132 5.48 2.61 -15.17
C ARG A 132 4.07 3.07 -14.88
N LEU A 133 3.72 3.11 -13.60
CA LEU A 133 2.47 3.69 -13.15
C LEU A 133 2.54 5.20 -13.34
N VAL A 134 1.57 5.76 -14.05
CA VAL A 134 1.43 7.20 -14.31
C VAL A 134 0.15 7.67 -13.66
N GLU A 135 0.25 8.69 -12.82
CA GLU A 135 -0.90 9.34 -12.21
C GLU A 135 -1.61 10.22 -13.24
N LEU A 136 -2.92 10.00 -13.42
CA LEU A 136 -3.81 10.82 -14.25
C LEU A 136 -4.54 11.87 -13.40
N LYS A 137 -4.98 11.47 -12.21
CA LYS A 137 -5.60 12.33 -11.20
C LYS A 137 -5.12 11.88 -9.83
N GLY A 138 -4.57 12.79 -9.07
CA GLY A 138 -4.06 12.54 -7.74
C GLY A 138 -5.16 12.12 -6.76
N VAL A 139 -4.76 11.76 -5.55
CA VAL A 139 -5.70 11.30 -4.52
C VAL A 139 -6.60 12.45 -4.07
N ASP A 140 -7.90 12.21 -4.12
CA ASP A 140 -8.95 13.14 -3.71
C ASP A 140 -10.06 12.40 -2.95
N VAL A 141 -10.94 13.16 -2.28
CA VAL A 141 -12.14 12.63 -1.62
C VAL A 141 -13.35 13.10 -2.40
N VAL A 142 -14.12 12.17 -2.90
CA VAL A 142 -15.29 12.46 -3.74
C VAL A 142 -16.51 11.66 -3.29
N GLU A 143 -17.70 12.14 -3.63
CA GLU A 143 -18.93 11.36 -3.51
C GLU A 143 -18.90 10.20 -4.53
N ILE A 144 -19.28 9.00 -4.08
CA ILE A 144 -19.19 7.81 -4.95
C ILE A 144 -20.08 7.94 -6.21
N ASP A 145 -21.25 8.56 -6.07
CA ASP A 145 -22.18 8.75 -7.20
C ASP A 145 -21.59 9.72 -8.24
N GLU A 146 -20.92 10.80 -7.79
CA GLU A 146 -20.24 11.75 -8.66
C GLU A 146 -19.08 11.08 -9.42
N LEU A 147 -18.31 10.22 -8.73
CA LEU A 147 -17.24 9.47 -9.36
C LEU A 147 -17.77 8.53 -10.44
N ILE A 148 -18.86 7.81 -10.17
CA ILE A 148 -19.49 6.90 -11.13
C ILE A 148 -19.96 7.66 -12.37
N GLU A 149 -20.55 8.83 -12.20
CA GLU A 149 -20.98 9.69 -13.32
C GLU A 149 -19.76 10.22 -14.10
N GLU A 150 -18.72 10.68 -13.41
CA GLU A 150 -17.46 11.12 -14.03
C GLU A 150 -16.90 10.01 -14.93
N LEU A 151 -16.73 8.79 -14.40
CA LEU A 151 -16.15 7.67 -15.15
C LEU A 151 -17.02 7.26 -16.35
N LYS A 152 -18.34 7.23 -16.22
CA LYS A 152 -19.28 6.92 -17.32
C LYS A 152 -19.21 7.93 -18.46
N ASN A 153 -19.00 9.20 -18.14
CA ASN A 153 -18.96 10.27 -19.13
C ASN A 153 -17.67 10.33 -19.95
N THR A 154 -16.64 9.58 -19.57
CA THR A 154 -15.36 9.56 -20.30
C THR A 154 -15.39 8.76 -21.58
N ASN A 155 -16.40 7.91 -21.83
CA ASN A 155 -16.43 6.92 -22.92
C ASN A 155 -15.20 6.00 -22.98
N GLU A 156 -14.52 5.79 -21.86
CA GLU A 156 -13.33 4.99 -21.74
C GLU A 156 -13.59 3.76 -20.87
N GLU A 157 -12.73 2.74 -21.01
CA GLU A 157 -12.79 1.56 -20.16
C GLU A 157 -11.95 1.77 -18.92
N TRP A 158 -12.57 1.62 -17.76
CA TRP A 158 -11.93 1.73 -16.45
C TRP A 158 -11.93 0.40 -15.72
N ILE A 159 -10.85 0.11 -15.03
CA ILE A 159 -10.81 -0.91 -13.98
C ILE A 159 -10.88 -0.20 -12.64
N ILE A 160 -11.86 -0.58 -11.83
CA ILE A 160 -12.00 -0.07 -10.45
C ILE A 160 -11.39 -1.11 -9.52
N VAL A 161 -10.47 -0.68 -8.66
CA VAL A 161 -9.80 -1.52 -7.67
C VAL A 161 -9.88 -0.89 -6.29
N GLY A 162 -10.02 -1.72 -5.25
CA GLY A 162 -10.00 -1.27 -3.87
C GLY A 162 -11.16 -1.77 -3.03
N GLU A 163 -11.33 -1.16 -1.87
CA GLU A 163 -12.38 -1.46 -0.90
C GLU A 163 -13.27 -0.23 -0.74
N ALA A 164 -14.31 -0.14 -1.52
CA ALA A 164 -15.40 0.79 -1.30
C ALA A 164 -16.72 0.06 -1.55
N VAL A 165 -17.53 0.00 -0.55
CA VAL A 165 -18.82 -0.68 -0.56
C VAL A 165 -19.93 0.33 -0.73
#